data_c00fc85c0c56b986ffcc662c89fb07fe
#
_entry.id   c00fc85c0c56b986ffcc662c89fb07fe
#
_cell.length_a   1.000
_cell.length_b   1.000
_cell.length_c   1.000
_cell.angle_alpha   90.00
_cell.angle_beta   90.00
_cell.angle_gamma   90.00
#
_symmetry.space_group_name_H-M   'P 1'
#
loop_
_entity.id
_entity.type
_entity.pdbx_description
1 polymer ?
#
loop_
_entity_poly.entity_id
_entity_poly.type
_entity_poly.pdbx_seq_one_letter_code
_entity_poly.pdbx_strand_id
1 'polypeptide(L)'
;VIVALLIAVAGVFFILKESKKKKLYLTQVVYKLMQEKFEDVNHDEKINLYDVSFKYNNKNFFIKIYKGGPRKGIIMTNPTTIFDVSYTSPYGPSTNKEVATKLTSFLVEPLDGIKIILIKNNMLRMTKYINENEIVEIKYNVPSFNTFIVQEKDLDNFIEFLKNSKKK
;
A
#
# COMPACT_ATOMS: atom_id res chain seq x y z
N VAL A 1 -32.19 0.22 24.97
CA VAL A 1 -31.85 -1.13 24.42
C VAL A 1 -31.95 -1.14 22.90
N ILE A 2 -33.07 -0.71 22.29
CA ILE A 2 -33.30 -0.74 20.82
C ILE A 2 -32.25 0.07 20.05
N VAL A 3 -31.92 1.28 20.50
CA VAL A 3 -30.92 2.15 19.85
C VAL A 3 -29.51 1.51 19.84
N ALA A 4 -29.11 0.90 20.95
CA ALA A 4 -27.82 0.21 21.04
C ALA A 4 -27.74 -1.00 20.07
N LEU A 5 -28.84 -1.73 19.93
CA LEU A 5 -28.93 -2.84 19.00
C LEU A 5 -28.82 -2.37 17.53
N LEU A 6 -29.48 -1.26 17.16
CA LEU A 6 -29.42 -0.68 15.83
C LEU A 6 -28.01 -0.20 15.49
N ILE A 7 -27.30 0.42 16.43
CA ILE A 7 -25.90 0.84 16.24
C ILE A 7 -24.99 -0.38 16.05
N ALA A 8 -25.18 -1.44 16.83
CA ALA A 8 -24.40 -2.67 16.69
C ALA A 8 -24.63 -3.33 15.32
N VAL A 9 -25.88 -3.43 14.86
CA VAL A 9 -26.22 -3.99 13.55
C VAL A 9 -25.63 -3.14 12.42
N ALA A 10 -25.74 -1.82 12.50
CA ALA A 10 -25.15 -0.91 11.53
C ALA A 10 -23.61 -1.05 11.49
N GLY A 11 -22.96 -1.18 12.66
CA GLY A 11 -21.53 -1.42 12.77
C GLY A 11 -21.09 -2.72 12.09
N VAL A 12 -21.80 -3.81 12.36
CA VAL A 12 -21.51 -5.12 11.72
C VAL A 12 -21.69 -5.03 10.20
N PHE A 13 -22.78 -4.41 9.74
CA PHE A 13 -23.02 -4.22 8.31
C PHE A 13 -21.93 -3.41 7.63
N PHE A 14 -21.46 -2.35 8.27
CA PHE A 14 -20.35 -1.52 7.77
C PHE A 14 -19.05 -2.31 7.67
N ILE A 15 -18.71 -3.09 8.69
CA ILE A 15 -17.50 -3.95 8.68
C ILE A 15 -17.56 -4.98 7.56
N LEU A 16 -18.69 -5.65 7.39
CA LEU A 16 -18.89 -6.63 6.30
C LEU A 16 -18.77 -5.99 4.91
N LYS A 17 -19.31 -4.78 4.73
CA LYS A 17 -19.23 -4.04 3.48
C LYS A 17 -17.78 -3.65 3.13
N GLU A 18 -17.01 -3.17 4.12
CA GLU A 18 -15.59 -2.82 3.92
C GLU A 18 -14.73 -4.07 3.64
N SER A 19 -15.00 -5.19 4.32
CA SER A 19 -14.32 -6.46 4.07
C SER A 19 -14.56 -6.95 2.64
N LYS A 20 -15.81 -6.93 2.17
CA LYS A 20 -16.16 -7.29 0.78
C LYS A 20 -15.44 -6.38 -0.24
N LYS A 21 -15.38 -5.08 0.00
CA LYS A 21 -14.66 -4.14 -0.89
C LYS A 21 -13.16 -4.41 -0.92
N LYS A 22 -12.55 -4.76 0.22
CA LYS A 22 -11.14 -5.14 0.26
C LYS A 22 -10.90 -6.40 -0.55
N LYS A 23 -11.72 -7.44 -0.37
CA LYS A 23 -11.63 -8.71 -1.08
C LYS A 23 -11.79 -8.52 -2.60
N LEU A 24 -12.76 -7.72 -3.02
CA LEU A 24 -12.97 -7.43 -4.44
C LEU A 24 -11.75 -6.74 -5.07
N TYR A 25 -11.20 -5.73 -4.40
CA TYR A 25 -10.02 -5.02 -4.90
C TYR A 25 -8.80 -5.94 -5.00
N LEU A 26 -8.59 -6.78 -4.01
CA LEU A 26 -7.52 -7.76 -3.99
C LEU A 26 -7.64 -8.73 -5.19
N THR A 27 -8.85 -9.25 -5.45
CA THR A 27 -9.13 -10.10 -6.62
C THR A 27 -8.82 -9.38 -7.93
N GLN A 28 -9.13 -8.09 -8.05
CA GLN A 28 -8.79 -7.29 -9.23
C GLN A 28 -7.27 -7.16 -9.43
N VAL A 29 -6.51 -6.93 -8.36
CA VAL A 29 -5.04 -6.87 -8.42
C VAL A 29 -4.46 -8.21 -8.86
N VAL A 30 -4.90 -9.32 -8.25
CA VAL A 30 -4.45 -10.67 -8.62
C VAL A 30 -4.76 -10.97 -10.08
N TYR A 31 -5.99 -10.72 -10.52
CA TYR A 31 -6.41 -10.94 -11.91
C TYR A 31 -5.56 -10.14 -12.89
N LYS A 32 -5.30 -8.86 -12.58
CA LYS A 32 -4.45 -8.01 -13.39
C LYS A 32 -3.03 -8.57 -13.52
N LEU A 33 -2.40 -8.98 -12.43
CA LEU A 33 -1.06 -9.58 -12.46
C LEU A 33 -1.03 -10.86 -13.31
N MET A 34 -2.07 -11.70 -13.21
CA MET A 34 -2.20 -12.91 -14.04
C MET A 34 -2.35 -12.57 -15.52
N GLN A 35 -3.18 -11.58 -15.89
CA GLN A 35 -3.31 -11.10 -17.26
C GLN A 35 -1.99 -10.60 -17.84
N GLU A 36 -1.19 -9.95 -17.01
CA GLU A 36 0.13 -9.44 -17.38
C GLU A 36 1.24 -10.52 -17.40
N LYS A 37 0.84 -11.80 -17.22
CA LYS A 37 1.71 -12.98 -17.31
C LYS A 37 2.84 -13.00 -16.26
N PHE A 38 2.59 -12.48 -15.07
CA PHE A 38 3.46 -12.73 -13.93
C PHE A 38 3.30 -14.17 -13.43
N GLU A 39 4.41 -14.75 -12.96
CA GLU A 39 4.46 -16.13 -12.50
C GLU A 39 4.09 -16.25 -11.01
N ASP A 40 3.59 -17.41 -10.60
CA ASP A 40 3.30 -17.74 -9.18
C ASP A 40 2.49 -16.66 -8.45
N VAL A 41 1.52 -16.04 -9.14
CA VAL A 41 0.64 -15.05 -8.52
C VAL A 41 -0.22 -15.74 -7.45
N ASN A 42 0.04 -15.40 -6.20
CA ASN A 42 -0.61 -16.02 -5.05
C ASN A 42 -1.19 -14.97 -4.11
N HIS A 43 -2.30 -15.33 -3.47
CA HIS A 43 -2.97 -14.58 -2.44
C HIS A 43 -3.35 -15.54 -1.32
N ASP A 44 -2.77 -15.37 -0.15
CA ASP A 44 -3.09 -16.17 1.04
C ASP A 44 -3.72 -15.28 2.11
N GLU A 45 -5.01 -15.51 2.38
CA GLU A 45 -5.78 -14.78 3.41
C GLU A 45 -5.24 -15.04 4.83
N LYS A 46 -4.48 -16.11 5.04
CA LYS A 46 -3.90 -16.47 6.35
C LYS A 46 -2.61 -15.71 6.63
N ILE A 47 -1.92 -15.23 5.61
CA ILE A 47 -0.69 -14.47 5.75
C ILE A 47 -1.05 -13.00 5.97
N ASN A 48 -1.01 -12.54 7.23
CA ASN A 48 -1.28 -11.13 7.56
C ASN A 48 -0.17 -10.17 7.15
N LEU A 49 0.98 -10.67 6.72
CA LEU A 49 2.16 -9.88 6.46
C LEU A 49 2.06 -9.12 5.13
N TYR A 50 1.74 -9.82 4.04
CA TYR A 50 1.47 -9.24 2.72
C TYR A 50 0.12 -9.72 2.19
N ASP A 51 -0.40 -9.07 1.16
CA ASP A 51 -1.71 -9.40 0.60
C ASP A 51 -1.61 -10.18 -0.72
N VAL A 52 -0.55 -9.98 -1.51
CA VAL A 52 -0.28 -10.70 -2.76
C VAL A 52 1.22 -10.96 -2.90
N SER A 53 1.58 -12.10 -3.46
CA SER A 53 2.94 -12.37 -3.95
C SER A 53 2.92 -12.81 -5.40
N PHE A 54 4.01 -12.58 -6.11
CA PHE A 54 4.21 -13.04 -7.48
C PHE A 54 5.71 -13.14 -7.80
N LYS A 55 6.04 -13.85 -8.89
CA LYS A 55 7.39 -13.89 -9.43
C LYS A 55 7.48 -13.19 -10.78
N TYR A 56 8.59 -12.55 -10.99
CA TYR A 56 8.96 -11.98 -12.26
C TYR A 56 10.49 -11.92 -12.43
N ASN A 57 11.01 -12.44 -13.53
CA ASN A 57 12.46 -12.51 -13.79
C ASN A 57 13.26 -13.15 -12.64
N ASN A 58 12.80 -14.28 -12.13
CA ASN A 58 13.40 -15.04 -11.02
C ASN A 58 13.49 -14.23 -9.70
N LYS A 59 12.73 -13.13 -9.56
CA LYS A 59 12.63 -12.35 -8.33
C LYS A 59 11.24 -12.49 -7.75
N ASN A 60 11.19 -12.63 -6.43
CA ASN A 60 9.93 -12.61 -5.70
C ASN A 60 9.50 -11.15 -5.45
N PHE A 61 8.22 -10.90 -5.53
CA PHE A 61 7.60 -9.62 -5.21
C PHE A 61 6.48 -9.84 -4.19
N PHE A 62 6.42 -8.96 -3.21
CA PHE A 62 5.42 -9.00 -2.15
C PHE A 62 4.67 -7.67 -2.10
N ILE A 63 3.35 -7.70 -2.22
CA ILE A 63 2.50 -6.51 -2.20
C ILE A 63 1.74 -6.45 -0.89
N LYS A 64 1.86 -5.31 -0.19
CA LYS A 64 0.97 -4.92 0.90
C LYS A 64 0.03 -3.83 0.43
N ILE A 65 -1.28 -4.08 0.50
CA ILE A 65 -2.29 -3.10 0.11
C ILE A 65 -2.61 -2.22 1.32
N TYR A 66 -2.49 -0.92 1.12
CA TYR A 66 -2.77 0.09 2.14
C TYR A 66 -3.87 1.05 1.69
N LYS A 67 -4.80 1.38 2.58
CA LYS A 67 -5.93 2.27 2.27
C LYS A 67 -5.49 3.73 2.39
N GLY A 68 -5.34 4.38 1.26
CA GLY A 68 -5.10 5.81 1.17
C GLY A 68 -6.37 6.66 1.29
N GLY A 69 -6.32 7.85 0.77
CA GLY A 69 -7.44 8.79 0.68
C GLY A 69 -7.00 10.17 0.22
N PRO A 70 -7.94 10.98 -0.32
CA PRO A 70 -7.63 12.26 -0.96
C PRO A 70 -7.12 13.34 0.01
N ARG A 71 -7.27 13.14 1.32
CA ARG A 71 -6.77 14.05 2.38
C ARG A 71 -5.72 13.38 3.24
N LYS A 72 -5.13 12.28 2.77
CA LYS A 72 -4.08 11.55 3.46
C LYS A 72 -2.77 11.63 2.70
N GLY A 73 -1.69 11.43 3.42
CA GLY A 73 -0.37 11.26 2.87
C GLY A 73 0.44 10.29 3.70
N ILE A 74 1.61 9.93 3.18
CA ILE A 74 2.60 9.16 3.92
C ILE A 74 3.95 9.87 3.88
N ILE A 75 4.69 9.69 4.97
CA ILE A 75 6.08 10.11 5.07
C ILE A 75 6.91 8.90 5.49
N MET A 76 7.83 8.49 4.62
CA MET A 76 8.79 7.44 4.93
C MET A 76 10.08 8.08 5.48
N THR A 77 10.44 7.75 6.70
CA THR A 77 11.59 8.37 7.37
C THR A 77 12.85 7.52 7.32
N ASN A 78 12.68 6.21 7.21
CA ASN A 78 13.78 5.25 7.08
C ASN A 78 13.22 3.95 6.44
N PRO A 79 14.05 2.91 6.18
CA PRO A 79 13.61 1.67 5.51
C PRO A 79 12.45 0.93 6.19
N THR A 80 12.24 1.15 7.47
CA THR A 80 11.29 0.39 8.29
C THR A 80 10.16 1.21 8.88
N THR A 81 10.14 2.54 8.68
CA THR A 81 9.17 3.42 9.35
C THR A 81 8.42 4.31 8.37
N ILE A 82 7.11 4.20 8.39
CA ILE A 82 6.18 5.03 7.64
C ILE A 82 5.18 5.69 8.61
N PHE A 83 4.94 6.97 8.40
CA PHE A 83 3.93 7.74 9.12
C PHE A 83 2.75 8.07 8.21
N ASP A 84 1.54 7.90 8.74
CA ASP A 84 0.32 8.47 8.18
C ASP A 84 0.21 9.95 8.55
N VAL A 85 -0.14 10.75 7.56
CA VAL A 85 -0.36 12.19 7.74
C VAL A 85 -1.77 12.55 7.27
N SER A 86 -2.51 13.29 8.08
CA SER A 86 -3.84 13.79 7.70
C SER A 86 -3.76 15.27 7.34
N TYR A 87 -4.37 15.62 6.22
CA TYR A 87 -4.48 17.00 5.70
C TYR A 87 -5.93 17.49 5.81
N THR A 88 -6.59 17.25 6.95
CA THR A 88 -8.00 17.59 7.18
C THR A 88 -8.20 18.98 7.78
N SER A 89 -7.16 19.57 8.37
CA SER A 89 -7.25 20.87 9.01
C SER A 89 -7.17 22.01 7.98
N PRO A 90 -8.03 23.03 8.06
CA PRO A 90 -7.93 24.25 7.24
C PRO A 90 -6.68 25.09 7.57
N TYR A 91 -6.05 24.84 8.71
CA TYR A 91 -4.86 25.55 9.19
C TYR A 91 -3.54 24.87 8.80
N GLY A 92 -3.58 23.88 7.91
CA GLY A 92 -2.42 23.15 7.45
C GLY A 92 -2.45 21.66 7.80
N PRO A 93 -1.41 20.92 7.44
CA PRO A 93 -1.33 19.49 7.76
C PRO A 93 -1.36 19.32 9.28
N SER A 94 -2.36 18.57 9.76
CA SER A 94 -2.38 18.23 11.18
C SER A 94 -1.15 17.36 11.47
N THR A 95 -0.41 17.75 12.48
CA THR A 95 0.83 17.06 12.92
C THR A 95 0.57 15.71 13.61
N ASN A 96 -0.65 15.22 13.60
CA ASN A 96 -0.96 13.88 14.06
C ASN A 96 -0.35 12.86 13.09
N LYS A 97 0.94 12.66 13.25
CA LYS A 97 1.68 11.62 12.56
C LYS A 97 1.45 10.31 13.30
N GLU A 98 0.53 9.52 12.83
CA GLU A 98 0.36 8.16 13.30
C GLU A 98 1.32 7.24 12.54
N VAL A 99 2.00 6.38 13.28
CA VAL A 99 2.81 5.33 12.66
C VAL A 99 1.87 4.34 11.98
N ALA A 100 2.06 4.11 10.70
CA ALA A 100 1.32 3.10 9.95
C ALA A 100 1.78 1.69 10.34
N THR A 101 1.38 1.21 11.52
CA THR A 101 1.88 -0.02 12.14
C THR A 101 1.83 -1.25 11.22
N LYS A 102 0.77 -1.38 10.41
CA LYS A 102 0.63 -2.48 9.44
C LYS A 102 1.70 -2.44 8.34
N LEU A 103 2.10 -1.25 7.92
CA LEU A 103 3.16 -1.06 6.94
C LEU A 103 4.53 -1.26 7.57
N THR A 104 4.73 -0.78 8.79
CA THR A 104 5.98 -0.97 9.54
C THR A 104 6.27 -2.46 9.73
N SER A 105 5.30 -3.27 10.14
CA SER A 105 5.46 -4.72 10.27
C SER A 105 5.88 -5.39 8.95
N PHE A 106 5.26 -4.99 7.84
CA PHE A 106 5.63 -5.48 6.51
C PHE A 106 7.05 -5.07 6.10
N LEU A 107 7.46 -3.84 6.44
CA LEU A 107 8.78 -3.32 6.08
C LEU A 107 9.91 -3.99 6.88
N VAL A 108 9.69 -4.26 8.17
CA VAL A 108 10.68 -4.87 9.07
C VAL A 108 10.94 -6.34 8.71
N GLU A 109 9.92 -7.07 8.28
CA GLU A 109 10.05 -8.51 8.02
C GLU A 109 11.09 -8.81 6.93
N PRO A 110 12.03 -9.74 7.17
CA PRO A 110 13.05 -10.13 6.21
C PRO A 110 12.47 -11.05 5.11
N LEU A 111 11.77 -10.46 4.13
CA LEU A 111 11.27 -11.18 2.97
C LEU A 111 12.37 -11.27 1.90
N ASP A 112 12.60 -12.47 1.36
CA ASP A 112 13.52 -12.69 0.24
C ASP A 112 12.86 -12.26 -1.08
N GLY A 113 12.87 -10.95 -1.33
CA GLY A 113 12.29 -10.35 -2.51
C GLY A 113 12.04 -8.85 -2.41
N ILE A 114 11.36 -8.33 -3.41
CA ILE A 114 11.09 -6.89 -3.55
C ILE A 114 9.75 -6.57 -2.91
N LYS A 115 9.73 -5.61 -2.02
CA LYS A 115 8.53 -5.13 -1.33
C LYS A 115 7.85 -4.03 -2.13
N ILE A 116 6.52 -4.11 -2.20
CA ILE A 116 5.66 -3.12 -2.84
C ILE A 116 4.54 -2.75 -1.86
N ILE A 117 4.38 -1.46 -1.60
CA ILE A 117 3.19 -0.92 -0.92
C ILE A 117 2.27 -0.37 -2.00
N LEU A 118 1.11 -1.01 -2.19
CA LEU A 118 0.08 -0.55 -3.13
C LEU A 118 -0.97 0.27 -2.39
N ILE A 119 -1.03 1.56 -2.70
CA ILE A 119 -1.95 2.51 -2.08
C ILE A 119 -3.27 2.51 -2.84
N LYS A 120 -4.30 1.90 -2.25
CA LYS A 120 -5.68 2.01 -2.72
C LYS A 120 -6.29 3.36 -2.33
N ASN A 121 -7.10 3.97 -3.21
CA ASN A 121 -7.65 5.31 -3.03
C ASN A 121 -6.55 6.35 -2.85
N ASN A 122 -5.91 6.72 -3.93
CA ASN A 122 -4.75 7.61 -4.02
C ASN A 122 -4.62 8.64 -2.89
N MET A 123 -3.40 8.87 -2.49
CA MET A 123 -3.05 9.85 -1.47
C MET A 123 -2.74 11.22 -2.07
N LEU A 124 -2.94 12.27 -1.29
CA LEU A 124 -2.60 13.64 -1.66
C LEU A 124 -1.10 13.81 -1.84
N ARG A 125 -0.31 13.25 -0.91
CA ARG A 125 1.14 13.43 -0.89
C ARG A 125 1.85 12.18 -0.37
N MET A 126 2.94 11.82 -1.02
CA MET A 126 3.83 10.75 -0.58
C MET A 126 5.27 11.26 -0.64
N THR A 127 5.96 11.25 0.48
CA THR A 127 7.31 11.78 0.59
C THR A 127 8.22 10.86 1.39
N LYS A 128 9.52 10.99 1.18
CA LYS A 128 10.55 10.36 2.00
C LYS A 128 11.62 11.35 2.42
N TYR A 129 12.20 11.14 3.58
CA TYR A 129 13.39 11.84 4.00
C TYR A 129 14.62 11.23 3.30
N ILE A 130 15.45 12.09 2.73
CA ILE A 130 16.81 11.71 2.27
C ILE A 130 17.80 11.94 3.42
N ASN A 131 17.65 13.06 4.10
CA ASN A 131 18.39 13.45 5.30
C ASN A 131 17.51 14.37 6.15
N GLU A 132 18.03 14.93 7.23
CA GLU A 132 17.28 15.77 8.18
C GLU A 132 16.66 17.03 7.54
N ASN A 133 17.24 17.52 6.44
CA ASN A 133 16.85 18.78 5.79
C ASN A 133 16.21 18.57 4.41
N GLU A 134 16.21 17.35 3.89
CA GLU A 134 15.76 17.07 2.53
C GLU A 134 14.62 16.06 2.49
N ILE A 135 13.48 16.51 1.97
CA ILE A 135 12.28 15.71 1.77
C ILE A 135 11.98 15.68 0.28
N VAL A 136 11.90 14.48 -0.30
CA VAL A 136 11.59 14.30 -1.72
C VAL A 136 10.27 13.55 -1.92
N GLU A 137 9.63 13.80 -3.06
CA GLU A 137 8.44 13.08 -3.46
C GLU A 137 8.78 11.63 -3.85
N ILE A 138 7.92 10.68 -3.42
CA ILE A 138 8.03 9.27 -3.78
C ILE A 138 7.44 9.07 -5.18
N LYS A 139 8.23 8.47 -6.08
CA LYS A 139 7.81 8.08 -7.43
C LYS A 139 7.64 6.57 -7.50
N TYR A 140 6.62 6.10 -8.24
CA TYR A 140 6.30 4.67 -8.37
C TYR A 140 7.45 3.81 -8.96
N ASN A 141 8.29 4.39 -9.80
CA ASN A 141 9.38 3.72 -10.51
C ASN A 141 10.76 3.86 -9.84
N VAL A 142 10.81 4.50 -8.69
CA VAL A 142 12.04 4.67 -7.90
C VAL A 142 11.81 4.11 -6.50
N PRO A 143 12.57 3.08 -6.09
CA PRO A 143 12.38 2.51 -4.77
C PRO A 143 12.70 3.55 -3.69
N SER A 144 11.86 3.59 -2.69
CA SER A 144 12.09 4.33 -1.45
C SER A 144 12.78 3.38 -0.49
N PHE A 145 14.08 3.60 -0.30
CA PHE A 145 14.98 2.61 0.29
C PHE A 145 14.91 1.30 -0.52
N ASN A 146 14.39 0.21 0.01
CA ASN A 146 14.26 -1.08 -0.67
C ASN A 146 12.79 -1.45 -1.01
N THR A 147 11.88 -0.46 -1.03
CA THR A 147 10.44 -0.69 -1.20
C THR A 147 9.88 0.24 -2.27
N PHE A 148 9.14 -0.30 -3.22
CA PHE A 148 8.33 0.51 -4.11
C PHE A 148 7.03 0.93 -3.43
N ILE A 149 6.64 2.19 -3.61
CA ILE A 149 5.36 2.71 -3.13
C ILE A 149 4.59 3.21 -4.35
N VAL A 150 3.49 2.52 -4.64
CA VAL A 150 2.73 2.68 -5.88
C VAL A 150 1.31 3.08 -5.53
N GLN A 151 0.80 4.16 -6.11
CA GLN A 151 -0.61 4.48 -6.01
C GLN A 151 -1.43 3.67 -7.01
N GLU A 152 -2.70 3.43 -6.70
CA GLU A 152 -3.63 2.69 -7.56
C GLU A 152 -3.66 3.24 -9.00
N LYS A 153 -3.65 4.57 -9.17
CA LYS A 153 -3.61 5.24 -10.48
C LYS A 153 -2.35 4.97 -11.29
N ASP A 154 -1.25 4.61 -10.62
CA ASP A 154 0.06 4.40 -11.23
C ASP A 154 0.39 2.91 -11.41
N LEU A 155 -0.53 2.00 -11.05
CA LEU A 155 -0.29 0.55 -11.07
C LEU A 155 0.06 0.05 -12.48
N ASP A 156 -0.61 0.54 -13.52
CA ASP A 156 -0.35 0.14 -14.91
C ASP A 156 1.04 0.58 -15.36
N ASN A 157 1.39 1.83 -15.09
CA ASN A 157 2.70 2.38 -15.40
C ASN A 157 3.82 1.64 -14.64
N PHE A 158 3.54 1.21 -13.39
CA PHE A 158 4.49 0.43 -12.62
C PHE A 158 4.70 -0.97 -13.19
N ILE A 159 3.64 -1.64 -13.61
CA ILE A 159 3.73 -2.96 -14.28
C ILE A 159 4.56 -2.84 -15.57
N GLU A 160 4.31 -1.82 -16.37
CA GLU A 160 5.08 -1.56 -17.59
C GLU A 160 6.56 -1.26 -17.28
N PHE A 161 6.82 -0.48 -16.23
CA PHE A 161 8.18 -0.23 -15.75
C PHE A 161 8.89 -1.53 -15.36
N LEU A 162 8.25 -2.45 -14.62
CA LEU A 162 8.84 -3.75 -14.27
C LEU A 162 9.20 -4.56 -15.52
N LYS A 163 8.33 -4.57 -16.53
CA LYS A 163 8.56 -5.30 -17.79
C LYS A 163 9.69 -4.71 -18.61
N ASN A 164 9.80 -3.39 -18.65
CA ASN A 164 10.82 -2.69 -19.43
C ASN A 164 12.20 -2.68 -18.74
N SER A 165 12.28 -2.95 -17.44
CA SER A 165 13.53 -3.05 -16.69
C SER A 165 14.45 -4.20 -17.15
N LYS A 166 14.01 -5.03 -18.08
CA LYS A 166 14.79 -6.11 -18.73
C LYS A 166 15.74 -5.66 -19.84
N LYS A 167 15.62 -4.44 -20.34
CA LYS A 167 16.32 -4.01 -21.58
C LYS A 167 17.68 -3.34 -21.35
N LYS A 168 18.21 -3.45 -20.11
CA LYS A 168 19.54 -2.91 -19.81
C LYS A 168 20.50 -3.98 -19.34
#